data_265bbcc00695cb1c805765709bbc4928
#
_entry.id   265bbcc00695cb1c805765709bbc4928
#
_cell.length_a   1.000
_cell.length_b   1.000
_cell.length_c   1.000
_cell.angle_alpha   90.00
_cell.angle_beta   90.00
_cell.angle_gamma   90.00
#
_symmetry.space_group_name_H-M   'P 1'
#
loop_
_entity.id
_entity.type
_entity.pdbx_description
1 polymer ?
#
loop_
_entity_poly.entity_id
_entity_poly.type
_entity_poly.pdbx_seq_one_letter_code
_entity_poly.pdbx_strand_id
1 'polypeptide(L)'
;DGYSIIETVRIHNNNTPILILSAKNTSANRVQGLKIGADDYMTKPFNLEELLLRVSKLIQKSGVNKAVQNNLAQYSFSGNTVHFTLLEATLYNGEKINLTKKEAMLLKLLMENKNTIITRERILQSVWGYNVFPNTRTIDNFILNFRKYFELDPKLPLHFISIRGVGYKFQD
;
A
#
# COMPACT_ATOMS: atom_id res chain seq x y z
N ASP A 1 26.36 17.53 -10.95
CA ASP A 1 26.62 17.10 -9.58
C ASP A 1 25.28 16.77 -8.90
N GLY A 2 25.24 15.70 -8.10
CA GLY A 2 24.01 15.30 -7.40
C GLY A 2 23.45 16.38 -6.47
N TYR A 3 24.27 17.27 -5.97
CA TYR A 3 23.83 18.39 -5.12
C TYR A 3 23.05 19.44 -5.91
N SER A 4 23.45 19.76 -7.14
CA SER A 4 22.73 20.71 -7.98
C SER A 4 21.34 20.20 -8.39
N ILE A 5 21.17 18.89 -8.50
CA ILE A 5 19.84 18.28 -8.75
C ILE A 5 18.91 18.55 -7.56
N ILE A 6 19.41 18.37 -6.33
CA ILE A 6 18.61 18.59 -5.12
C ILE A 6 18.17 20.05 -5.02
N GLU A 7 19.09 20.99 -5.24
CA GLU A 7 18.80 22.43 -5.25
C GLU A 7 17.72 22.76 -6.28
N THR A 8 17.85 22.22 -7.51
CA THR A 8 16.87 22.44 -8.57
C THR A 8 15.49 21.91 -8.18
N VAL A 9 15.41 20.71 -7.59
CA VAL A 9 14.14 20.12 -7.13
C VAL A 9 13.50 21.00 -6.05
N ARG A 10 14.29 21.53 -5.12
CA ARG A 10 13.79 22.39 -4.02
C ARG A 10 13.38 23.79 -4.48
N ILE A 11 14.07 24.38 -5.44
CA ILE A 11 13.71 25.67 -6.04
C ILE A 11 12.31 25.61 -6.66
N HIS A 12 11.93 24.48 -7.26
CA HIS A 12 10.60 24.29 -7.85
C HIS A 12 9.52 23.93 -6.81
N ASN A 13 9.75 24.16 -5.51
CA ASN A 13 8.84 23.83 -4.40
C ASN A 13 8.38 22.35 -4.40
N ASN A 14 9.20 21.47 -4.91
CA ASN A 14 8.92 20.05 -4.95
C ASN A 14 9.31 19.41 -3.61
N ASN A 15 8.32 18.99 -2.83
CA ASN A 15 8.50 18.34 -1.52
C ASN A 15 8.73 16.83 -1.62
N THR A 16 9.10 16.31 -2.80
CA THR A 16 9.45 14.90 -2.97
C THR A 16 10.60 14.55 -2.00
N PRO A 17 10.48 13.46 -1.22
CA PRO A 17 11.56 13.03 -0.34
C PRO A 17 12.82 12.68 -1.13
N ILE A 18 13.97 13.14 -0.65
CA ILE A 18 15.27 12.91 -1.29
C ILE A 18 16.20 12.21 -0.31
N LEU A 19 16.65 11.00 -0.70
CA LEU A 19 17.70 10.25 0.00
C LEU A 19 18.99 10.30 -0.83
N ILE A 20 20.07 10.80 -0.26
CA ILE A 20 21.40 10.78 -0.88
C ILE A 20 22.07 9.44 -0.63
N LEU A 21 22.54 8.77 -1.68
CA LEU A 21 23.41 7.59 -1.61
C LEU A 21 24.80 7.94 -2.14
N SER A 22 25.81 8.01 -1.27
CA SER A 22 27.15 8.51 -1.65
C SER A 22 28.28 7.67 -1.05
N ALA A 23 29.41 7.60 -1.77
CA ALA A 23 30.66 7.07 -1.23
C ALA A 23 31.37 8.06 -0.26
N LYS A 24 30.98 9.33 -0.26
CA LYS A 24 31.53 10.35 0.66
C LYS A 24 30.96 10.14 2.07
N ASN A 25 31.82 9.75 3.00
CA ASN A 25 31.40 9.31 4.34
C ASN A 25 31.71 10.30 5.47
N THR A 26 32.28 11.49 5.17
CA THR A 26 32.61 12.48 6.20
C THR A 26 31.34 13.14 6.76
N SER A 27 31.41 13.55 8.03
CA SER A 27 30.33 14.31 8.68
C SER A 27 29.99 15.60 7.92
N ALA A 28 31.03 16.29 7.41
CA ALA A 28 30.86 17.50 6.61
C ALA A 28 30.01 17.28 5.35
N ASN A 29 30.26 16.20 4.61
CA ASN A 29 29.46 15.85 3.42
C ASN A 29 28.01 15.54 3.76
N ARG A 30 27.75 14.85 4.88
CA ARG A 30 26.37 14.58 5.35
C ARG A 30 25.64 15.88 5.71
N VAL A 31 26.30 16.73 6.49
CA VAL A 31 25.74 18.03 6.88
C VAL A 31 25.43 18.88 5.65
N GLN A 32 26.34 18.91 4.69
CA GLN A 32 26.14 19.64 3.43
C GLN A 32 24.94 19.10 2.67
N GLY A 33 24.84 17.78 2.47
CA GLY A 33 23.71 17.15 1.77
C GLY A 33 22.35 17.47 2.40
N LEU A 34 22.27 17.44 3.74
CA LEU A 34 21.06 17.80 4.47
C LEU A 34 20.74 19.30 4.38
N LYS A 35 21.76 20.18 4.42
CA LYS A 35 21.57 21.64 4.29
C LYS A 35 21.00 22.07 2.95
N ILE A 36 21.37 21.40 1.86
CA ILE A 36 20.84 21.70 0.51
C ILE A 36 19.45 21.14 0.26
N GLY A 37 18.85 20.45 1.26
CA GLY A 37 17.47 20.03 1.21
C GLY A 37 17.24 18.53 1.01
N ALA A 38 18.25 17.67 1.17
CA ALA A 38 18.02 16.25 1.28
C ALA A 38 17.34 15.90 2.62
N ASP A 39 16.45 14.91 2.62
CA ASP A 39 15.73 14.45 3.82
C ASP A 39 16.51 13.40 4.61
N ASP A 40 17.40 12.66 3.95
CA ASP A 40 18.30 11.70 4.59
C ASP A 40 19.56 11.46 3.74
N TYR A 41 20.59 10.88 4.36
CA TYR A 41 21.90 10.63 3.74
C TYR A 41 22.43 9.27 4.16
N MET A 42 22.82 8.42 3.20
CA MET A 42 23.35 7.10 3.43
C MET A 42 24.66 6.87 2.68
N THR A 43 25.63 6.28 3.34
CA THR A 43 26.97 6.03 2.76
C THR A 43 27.05 4.67 2.10
N LYS A 44 27.79 4.59 1.01
CA LYS A 44 28.18 3.33 0.37
C LYS A 44 29.45 2.77 1.03
N PRO A 45 29.55 1.42 1.25
CA PRO A 45 28.54 0.40 1.01
C PRO A 45 27.40 0.45 2.06
N PHE A 46 26.17 0.09 1.69
CA PHE A 46 25.03 0.10 2.59
C PHE A 46 24.33 -1.27 2.63
N ASN A 47 23.63 -1.52 3.72
CA ASN A 47 22.76 -2.68 3.87
C ASN A 47 21.43 -2.44 3.18
N LEU A 48 20.93 -3.42 2.41
CA LEU A 48 19.66 -3.30 1.70
C LEU A 48 18.47 -3.10 2.65
N GLU A 49 18.48 -3.78 3.80
CA GLU A 49 17.41 -3.64 4.79
C GLU A 49 17.38 -2.23 5.39
N GLU A 50 18.55 -1.66 5.69
CA GLU A 50 18.64 -0.26 6.15
C GLU A 50 18.12 0.71 5.09
N LEU A 51 18.48 0.51 3.82
CA LEU A 51 17.98 1.34 2.71
C LEU A 51 16.44 1.30 2.65
N LEU A 52 15.86 0.10 2.68
CA LEU A 52 14.40 -0.07 2.62
C LEU A 52 13.68 0.58 3.81
N LEU A 53 14.25 0.47 5.02
CA LEU A 53 13.70 1.12 6.21
C LEU A 53 13.72 2.65 6.11
N ARG A 54 14.83 3.24 5.62
CA ARG A 54 14.96 4.69 5.43
C ARG A 54 14.00 5.22 4.37
N VAL A 55 13.93 4.54 3.21
CA VAL A 55 12.99 4.89 2.14
C VAL A 55 11.55 4.83 2.64
N SER A 56 11.17 3.77 3.37
CA SER A 56 9.82 3.64 3.95
C SER A 56 9.49 4.79 4.90
N LYS A 57 10.43 5.20 5.77
CA LYS A 57 10.25 6.34 6.68
C LYS A 57 10.10 7.67 5.92
N LEU A 58 10.89 7.88 4.88
CA LEU A 58 10.80 9.09 4.05
C LEU A 58 9.45 9.20 3.35
N ILE A 59 8.96 8.10 2.78
CA ILE A 59 7.63 8.04 2.14
C ILE A 59 6.53 8.32 3.17
N GLN A 60 6.61 7.78 4.38
CA GLN A 60 5.67 8.05 5.46
C GLN A 60 5.69 9.53 5.90
N LYS A 61 6.86 10.14 6.00
CA LYS A 61 7.03 11.53 6.45
C LYS A 61 6.57 12.56 5.42
N SER A 62 6.71 12.25 4.13
CA SER A 62 6.43 13.20 3.04
C SER A 62 4.96 13.54 2.84
N GLY A 63 4.05 12.89 3.58
CA GLY A 63 2.62 13.12 3.39
C GLY A 63 2.09 12.59 2.05
N VAL A 64 2.93 12.04 1.17
CA VAL A 64 2.48 11.33 -0.03
C VAL A 64 1.54 10.19 0.38
N ASN A 65 1.77 9.59 1.56
CA ASN A 65 0.80 8.69 2.19
C ASN A 65 -0.37 9.39 2.90
N LYS A 66 -0.33 10.71 3.15
CA LYS A 66 -1.50 11.40 3.74
C LYS A 66 -2.65 11.60 2.75
N ALA A 67 -2.36 11.63 1.46
CA ALA A 67 -3.39 11.60 0.43
C ALA A 67 -3.86 10.17 0.09
N VAL A 68 -3.12 9.13 0.53
CA VAL A 68 -3.41 7.70 0.27
C VAL A 68 -3.64 6.91 1.58
N GLN A 69 -3.26 7.43 2.74
CA GLN A 69 -3.77 6.98 4.04
C GLN A 69 -5.06 7.75 4.40
N ASN A 70 -6.10 7.59 3.60
CA ASN A 70 -7.39 7.31 4.19
C ASN A 70 -7.16 6.00 4.96
N ASN A 71 -6.76 6.11 6.23
CA ASN A 71 -6.87 5.00 7.15
C ASN A 71 -8.36 4.73 7.27
N LEU A 72 -8.89 3.94 6.33
CA LEU A 72 -10.26 3.47 6.38
C LEU A 72 -10.36 2.66 7.66
N ALA A 73 -10.78 3.32 8.74
CA ALA A 73 -11.10 2.61 9.97
C ALA A 73 -12.27 1.66 9.71
N GLN A 74 -13.19 2.10 8.82
CA GLN A 74 -14.31 1.29 8.33
C GLN A 74 -14.68 1.69 6.89
N TYR A 75 -15.34 0.79 6.19
CA TYR A 75 -15.90 1.02 4.86
C TYR A 75 -17.28 0.36 4.78
N SER A 76 -18.27 1.09 4.23
CA SER A 76 -19.64 0.60 4.08
C SER A 76 -20.04 0.60 2.62
N PHE A 77 -20.69 -0.49 2.17
CA PHE A 77 -21.23 -0.65 0.82
C PHE A 77 -22.39 -1.66 0.83
N SER A 78 -23.42 -1.37 0.09
CA SER A 78 -24.59 -2.25 -0.11
C SER A 78 -25.11 -2.94 1.16
N GLY A 79 -25.18 -2.17 2.28
CA GLY A 79 -25.63 -2.69 3.58
C GLY A 79 -24.57 -3.46 4.37
N ASN A 80 -23.39 -3.69 3.81
CA ASN A 80 -22.26 -4.27 4.52
C ASN A 80 -21.38 -3.18 5.14
N THR A 81 -20.74 -3.47 6.27
CA THR A 81 -19.73 -2.57 6.88
C THR A 81 -18.54 -3.39 7.34
N VAL A 82 -17.34 -3.00 6.88
CA VAL A 82 -16.07 -3.62 7.26
C VAL A 82 -15.34 -2.71 8.22
N HIS A 83 -14.98 -3.20 9.40
CA HIS A 83 -14.20 -2.52 10.43
C HIS A 83 -12.76 -3.05 10.43
N PHE A 84 -11.86 -2.35 9.75
CA PHE A 84 -10.48 -2.81 9.55
C PHE A 84 -9.66 -2.87 10.83
N THR A 85 -9.90 -1.95 11.76
CA THR A 85 -9.20 -1.91 13.06
C THR A 85 -9.63 -3.05 13.98
N LEU A 86 -10.91 -3.41 13.94
CA LEU A 86 -11.49 -4.46 14.77
C LEU A 86 -11.34 -5.85 14.14
N LEU A 87 -10.98 -5.93 12.86
CA LEU A 87 -10.95 -7.15 12.06
C LEU A 87 -12.33 -7.85 12.04
N GLU A 88 -13.39 -7.06 11.91
CA GLU A 88 -14.79 -7.52 11.89
C GLU A 88 -15.51 -6.96 10.67
N ALA A 89 -16.56 -7.64 10.25
CA ALA A 89 -17.52 -7.09 9.31
C ALA A 89 -18.96 -7.39 9.75
N THR A 90 -19.85 -6.42 9.49
CA THR A 90 -21.29 -6.58 9.62
C THR A 90 -21.86 -6.72 8.21
N LEU A 91 -22.53 -7.82 7.93
CA LEU A 91 -23.09 -8.15 6.63
C LEU A 91 -24.46 -7.45 6.43
N TYR A 92 -24.93 -7.38 5.20
CA TYR A 92 -26.23 -6.80 4.82
C TYR A 92 -27.42 -7.42 5.56
N ASN A 93 -27.31 -8.67 6.03
CA ASN A 93 -28.32 -9.37 6.83
C ASN A 93 -28.19 -9.11 8.34
N GLY A 94 -27.25 -8.28 8.78
CA GLY A 94 -26.96 -7.98 10.18
C GLY A 94 -26.04 -8.98 10.88
N GLU A 95 -25.60 -10.04 10.21
CA GLU A 95 -24.64 -11.01 10.73
C GLU A 95 -23.27 -10.36 10.91
N LYS A 96 -22.56 -10.70 11.99
CA LYS A 96 -21.18 -10.26 12.22
C LYS A 96 -20.22 -11.40 12.01
N ILE A 97 -19.15 -11.14 11.27
CA ILE A 97 -18.08 -12.08 11.00
C ILE A 97 -16.73 -11.51 11.42
N ASN A 98 -15.82 -12.37 11.86
CA ASN A 98 -14.45 -12.03 12.12
C ASN A 98 -13.60 -12.22 10.85
N LEU A 99 -12.71 -11.27 10.60
CA LEU A 99 -11.78 -11.30 9.47
C LEU A 99 -10.38 -11.65 9.96
N THR A 100 -9.67 -12.46 9.23
CA THR A 100 -8.23 -12.61 9.41
C THR A 100 -7.49 -11.34 8.99
N LYS A 101 -6.27 -11.13 9.48
CA LYS A 101 -5.42 -10.00 9.05
C LYS A 101 -5.26 -9.92 7.54
N LYS A 102 -5.11 -11.08 6.86
CA LYS A 102 -4.95 -11.14 5.40
C LYS A 102 -6.22 -10.76 4.65
N GLU A 103 -7.38 -11.19 5.14
CA GLU A 103 -8.68 -10.78 4.59
C GLU A 103 -8.88 -9.28 4.74
N ALA A 104 -8.66 -8.73 5.93
CA ALA A 104 -8.78 -7.30 6.16
C ALA A 104 -7.81 -6.46 5.29
N MET A 105 -6.55 -6.92 5.14
CA MET A 105 -5.56 -6.26 4.27
C MET A 105 -5.98 -6.29 2.80
N LEU A 106 -6.48 -7.42 2.30
CA LEU A 106 -6.93 -7.55 0.92
C LEU A 106 -8.20 -6.72 0.66
N LEU A 107 -9.18 -6.78 1.56
CA LEU A 107 -10.38 -5.93 1.48
C LEU A 107 -10.01 -4.45 1.45
N LYS A 108 -9.14 -4.01 2.37
CA LYS A 108 -8.66 -2.63 2.44
C LYS A 108 -7.99 -2.20 1.14
N LEU A 109 -7.07 -3.02 0.61
CA LEU A 109 -6.39 -2.75 -0.66
C LEU A 109 -7.38 -2.56 -1.81
N LEU A 110 -8.39 -3.43 -1.91
CA LEU A 110 -9.41 -3.38 -2.96
C LEU A 110 -10.31 -2.14 -2.82
N MET A 111 -10.77 -1.82 -1.60
CA MET A 111 -11.67 -0.70 -1.32
C MET A 111 -10.97 0.66 -1.47
N GLU A 112 -9.71 0.78 -1.06
CA GLU A 112 -8.90 1.99 -1.27
C GLU A 112 -8.65 2.28 -2.76
N ASN A 113 -8.67 1.25 -3.59
CA ASN A 113 -8.51 1.35 -5.05
C ASN A 113 -9.81 1.02 -5.80
N LYS A 114 -10.96 1.43 -5.24
CA LYS A 114 -12.26 1.16 -5.86
C LYS A 114 -12.30 1.58 -7.32
N ASN A 115 -13.03 0.81 -8.12
CA ASN A 115 -13.19 1.00 -9.57
C ASN A 115 -11.88 0.85 -10.38
N THR A 116 -10.76 0.48 -9.75
CA THR A 116 -9.46 0.25 -10.40
C THR A 116 -9.13 -1.24 -10.40
N ILE A 117 -8.58 -1.73 -11.49
CA ILE A 117 -8.12 -3.12 -11.59
C ILE A 117 -6.78 -3.25 -10.87
N ILE A 118 -6.69 -4.18 -9.92
CA ILE A 118 -5.45 -4.51 -9.22
C ILE A 118 -4.96 -5.87 -9.70
N THR A 119 -3.72 -5.92 -10.18
CA THR A 119 -3.13 -7.17 -10.68
C THR A 119 -2.87 -8.15 -9.55
N ARG A 120 -2.83 -9.45 -9.89
CA ARG A 120 -2.52 -10.51 -8.90
C ARG A 120 -1.17 -10.31 -8.24
N GLU A 121 -0.16 -9.89 -9.01
CA GLU A 121 1.18 -9.60 -8.52
C GLU A 121 1.16 -8.48 -7.48
N ARG A 122 0.45 -7.38 -7.77
CA ARG A 122 0.31 -6.27 -6.83
C ARG A 122 -0.40 -6.68 -5.55
N ILE A 123 -1.44 -7.51 -5.64
CA ILE A 123 -2.15 -8.07 -4.47
C ILE A 123 -1.19 -8.91 -3.63
N LEU A 124 -0.43 -9.84 -4.26
CA LEU A 124 0.53 -10.68 -3.57
C LEU A 124 1.59 -9.86 -2.84
N GLN A 125 2.19 -8.90 -3.52
CA GLN A 125 3.20 -8.00 -2.94
C GLN A 125 2.65 -7.19 -1.76
N SER A 126 1.45 -6.62 -1.92
CA SER A 126 0.86 -5.74 -0.90
C SER A 126 0.39 -6.48 0.34
N VAL A 127 -0.14 -7.70 0.19
CA VAL A 127 -0.77 -8.45 1.29
C VAL A 127 0.18 -9.52 1.88
N TRP A 128 1.04 -10.13 1.07
CA TRP A 128 1.97 -11.19 1.50
C TRP A 128 3.43 -10.78 1.53
N GLY A 129 3.81 -9.70 0.85
CA GLY A 129 5.19 -9.22 0.78
C GLY A 129 5.99 -9.82 -0.38
N TYR A 130 7.18 -9.24 -0.65
CA TYR A 130 8.01 -9.59 -1.81
C TYR A 130 8.66 -10.98 -1.74
N ASN A 131 8.83 -11.54 -0.54
CA ASN A 131 9.57 -12.80 -0.32
C ASN A 131 8.65 -14.02 -0.19
N VAL A 132 7.36 -13.87 -0.34
CA VAL A 132 6.39 -14.95 -0.21
C VAL A 132 5.69 -15.12 -1.55
N PHE A 133 5.85 -16.29 -2.16
CA PHE A 133 5.17 -16.66 -3.41
C PHE A 133 4.02 -17.63 -3.11
N PRO A 134 2.90 -17.19 -2.49
CA PRO A 134 1.74 -18.05 -2.41
C PRO A 134 1.25 -18.30 -3.83
N ASN A 135 0.66 -19.48 -4.05
CA ASN A 135 0.01 -19.79 -5.31
C ASN A 135 -1.08 -18.73 -5.58
N THR A 136 -1.22 -18.28 -6.81
CA THR A 136 -2.27 -17.34 -7.23
C THR A 136 -3.69 -17.81 -6.87
N ARG A 137 -3.91 -19.12 -6.73
CA ARG A 137 -5.16 -19.71 -6.19
C ARG A 137 -5.50 -19.25 -4.79
N THR A 138 -4.50 -18.81 -4.01
CA THR A 138 -4.74 -18.25 -2.67
C THR A 138 -5.63 -17.01 -2.74
N ILE A 139 -5.35 -16.09 -3.68
CA ILE A 139 -6.16 -14.87 -3.87
C ILE A 139 -7.58 -15.25 -4.31
N ASP A 140 -7.70 -16.21 -5.24
CA ASP A 140 -8.98 -16.65 -5.78
C ASP A 140 -9.89 -17.16 -4.64
N ASN A 141 -9.34 -17.90 -3.66
CA ASN A 141 -10.07 -18.37 -2.49
C ASN A 141 -10.56 -17.24 -1.59
N PHE A 142 -9.73 -16.21 -1.37
CA PHE A 142 -10.16 -15.02 -0.61
C PHE A 142 -11.31 -14.30 -1.32
N ILE A 143 -11.23 -14.11 -2.63
CA ILE A 143 -12.29 -13.47 -3.41
C ILE A 143 -13.58 -14.31 -3.39
N LEU A 144 -13.48 -15.64 -3.48
CA LEU A 144 -14.64 -16.52 -3.33
C LEU A 144 -15.31 -16.37 -1.96
N ASN A 145 -14.53 -16.27 -0.89
CA ASN A 145 -15.07 -16.05 0.45
C ASN A 145 -15.73 -14.68 0.57
N PHE A 146 -15.10 -13.61 0.04
CA PHE A 146 -15.69 -12.27 0.05
C PHE A 146 -17.02 -12.23 -0.69
N ARG A 147 -17.14 -12.93 -1.82
CA ARG A 147 -18.42 -13.05 -2.53
C ARG A 147 -19.49 -13.76 -1.69
N LYS A 148 -19.11 -14.82 -0.97
CA LYS A 148 -20.05 -15.52 -0.07
C LYS A 148 -20.52 -14.62 1.07
N TYR A 149 -19.66 -13.75 1.58
CA TYR A 149 -19.98 -12.86 2.71
C TYR A 149 -20.78 -11.63 2.27
N PHE A 150 -20.33 -10.95 1.22
CA PHE A 150 -20.73 -9.59 0.92
C PHE A 150 -21.64 -9.43 -0.30
N GLU A 151 -21.75 -10.43 -1.16
CA GLU A 151 -22.62 -10.38 -2.34
C GLU A 151 -23.98 -11.04 -2.05
N LEU A 152 -25.03 -10.49 -2.63
CA LEU A 152 -26.36 -11.12 -2.58
C LEU A 152 -26.39 -12.45 -3.34
N ASP A 153 -25.75 -12.51 -4.50
CA ASP A 153 -25.49 -13.74 -5.24
C ASP A 153 -23.99 -13.89 -5.53
N PRO A 154 -23.30 -14.82 -4.86
CA PRO A 154 -21.86 -15.05 -5.09
C PRO A 154 -21.50 -15.46 -6.53
N LYS A 155 -22.45 -15.96 -7.31
CA LYS A 155 -22.26 -16.37 -8.71
C LYS A 155 -22.38 -15.18 -9.67
N LEU A 156 -23.11 -14.14 -9.28
CA LEU A 156 -23.32 -12.90 -10.04
C LEU A 156 -22.79 -11.70 -9.24
N PRO A 157 -21.49 -11.62 -8.97
CA PRO A 157 -20.92 -10.60 -8.08
C PRO A 157 -21.05 -9.20 -8.69
N LEU A 158 -21.48 -8.24 -7.88
CA LEU A 158 -21.58 -6.82 -8.22
C LEU A 158 -20.34 -6.04 -7.74
N HIS A 159 -19.75 -6.45 -6.64
CA HIS A 159 -18.64 -5.71 -6.00
C HIS A 159 -17.27 -6.33 -6.27
N PHE A 160 -17.12 -7.65 -6.15
CA PHE A 160 -15.83 -8.34 -6.29
C PHE A 160 -15.67 -8.95 -7.68
N ILE A 161 -15.28 -8.12 -8.66
CA ILE A 161 -15.22 -8.49 -10.07
C ILE A 161 -13.86 -9.09 -10.43
N SER A 162 -13.88 -10.27 -11.06
CA SER A 162 -12.68 -10.89 -11.64
C SER A 162 -12.46 -10.39 -13.06
N ILE A 163 -11.26 -9.92 -13.34
CA ILE A 163 -10.81 -9.58 -14.69
C ILE A 163 -9.87 -10.69 -15.16
N ARG A 164 -10.39 -11.52 -16.07
CA ARG A 164 -9.69 -12.74 -16.53
C ARG A 164 -8.28 -12.43 -17.04
N GLY A 165 -7.30 -13.16 -16.54
CA GLY A 165 -5.89 -13.01 -16.93
C GLY A 165 -5.19 -11.79 -16.35
N VAL A 166 -5.88 -10.88 -15.62
CA VAL A 166 -5.30 -9.63 -15.09
C VAL A 166 -5.34 -9.60 -13.57
N GLY A 167 -6.50 -9.60 -12.96
CA GLY A 167 -6.63 -9.43 -11.51
C GLY A 167 -8.05 -9.23 -11.05
N TYR A 168 -8.25 -8.33 -10.10
CA TYR A 168 -9.53 -8.07 -9.47
C TYR A 168 -9.83 -6.59 -9.37
N LYS A 169 -11.11 -6.25 -9.37
CA LYS A 169 -11.61 -4.90 -9.16
C LYS A 169 -12.71 -4.95 -8.09
N PHE A 170 -12.63 -4.06 -7.11
CA PHE A 170 -13.78 -3.74 -6.26
C PHE A 170 -14.58 -2.62 -6.90
N GLN A 171 -15.89 -2.80 -6.97
CA GLN A 171 -16.83 -1.85 -7.53
C GLN A 171 -17.91 -1.56 -6.48
N ASP A 172 -18.19 -0.28 -6.29
CA ASP A 172 -19.19 0.23 -5.35
C ASP A 172 -20.11 1.18 -6.12
#